data_ae79c0de70b403179c2302d499cd8d84
#
_entry.id   ae79c0de70b403179c2302d499cd8d84
#
_cell.length_a   1.000
_cell.length_b   1.000
_cell.length_c   1.000
_cell.angle_alpha   90.00
_cell.angle_beta   90.00
_cell.angle_gamma   90.00
#
_symmetry.space_group_name_H-M   'P 1'
#
loop_
_entity.id
_entity.type
_entity.pdbx_description
1 polymer ?
#
loop_
_entity_poly.entity_id
_entity_poly.type
_entity_poly.pdbx_seq_one_letter_code
_entity_poly.pdbx_strand_id
1 'polypeptide(L)'
;MFKRALLTLTAAAATVAAAASVASAQTPTRLDQFQAWGVYKYEQGGKTACYALSKPIAAEPRSVNHGDNWFFVYKRPDAAVNLEPEVRAGYNLKAGSQVEVTVDDKTFKFDPSDVSAWMSNAAQEPEFVAAAKRGRNMVVNATSKRGTNTKYTYSLMGITKALTKVAEC
;
A
#
# COMPACT_ATOMS: atom_id res chain seq x y z
N MET A 1 57.19 62.02 7.00
CA MET A 1 57.35 60.77 6.22
C MET A 1 56.48 59.70 6.90
N PHE A 2 55.25 59.53 6.46
CA PHE A 2 54.35 58.50 7.03
C PHE A 2 54.12 57.40 6.00
N LYS A 3 54.65 56.19 6.29
CA LYS A 3 54.41 55.00 5.47
C LYS A 3 53.07 54.40 5.87
N ARG A 4 52.14 54.37 4.95
CA ARG A 4 50.83 53.64 5.07
C ARG A 4 51.06 52.19 4.69
N ALA A 5 50.85 51.26 5.61
CA ALA A 5 50.80 49.82 5.34
C ALA A 5 49.33 49.46 4.95
N LEU A 6 49.14 48.92 3.74
CA LEU A 6 47.89 48.31 3.31
C LEU A 6 47.85 46.86 3.84
N LEU A 7 46.85 46.57 4.67
CA LEU A 7 46.47 45.19 5.01
C LEU A 7 45.49 44.70 3.94
N THR A 8 45.86 43.70 3.19
CA THR A 8 44.95 42.96 2.29
C THR A 8 44.32 41.82 3.05
N LEU A 9 42.99 41.90 3.29
CA LEU A 9 42.18 40.84 3.84
C LEU A 9 41.79 39.88 2.70
N THR A 10 42.29 38.67 2.71
CA THR A 10 41.85 37.58 1.82
C THR A 10 40.69 36.81 2.49
N ALA A 11 39.47 37.01 1.97
CA ALA A 11 38.29 36.22 2.39
C ALA A 11 38.33 34.87 1.69
N ALA A 12 38.51 33.79 2.45
CA ALA A 12 38.37 32.42 1.97
C ALA A 12 36.88 32.03 2.02
N ALA A 13 36.26 31.90 0.85
CA ALA A 13 34.89 31.39 0.72
C ALA A 13 34.92 29.86 0.80
N ALA A 14 34.46 29.31 1.91
CA ALA A 14 34.25 27.87 2.07
C ALA A 14 32.94 27.47 1.39
N THR A 15 32.99 26.81 0.24
CA THR A 15 31.83 26.20 -0.43
C THR A 15 31.48 24.90 0.28
N VAL A 16 30.36 24.88 1.04
CA VAL A 16 29.76 23.69 1.61
C VAL A 16 29.00 22.98 0.48
N ALA A 17 29.57 21.92 -0.06
CA ALA A 17 28.86 21.01 -0.98
C ALA A 17 27.85 20.18 -0.18
N ALA A 18 26.57 20.52 -0.25
CA ALA A 18 25.49 19.70 0.28
C ALA A 18 25.35 18.45 -0.59
N ALA A 19 25.79 17.30 -0.09
CA ALA A 19 25.54 16.00 -0.71
C ALA A 19 24.06 15.69 -0.59
N ALA A 20 23.29 15.86 -1.67
CA ALA A 20 21.92 15.42 -1.77
C ALA A 20 21.90 13.88 -1.77
N SER A 21 21.48 13.26 -0.66
CA SER A 21 21.24 11.83 -0.59
C SER A 21 20.07 11.49 -1.51
N VAL A 22 20.31 10.91 -2.67
CA VAL A 22 19.29 10.32 -3.52
C VAL A 22 18.70 9.12 -2.78
N ALA A 23 17.49 9.27 -2.24
CA ALA A 23 16.73 8.15 -1.71
C ALA A 23 16.42 7.19 -2.87
N SER A 24 17.17 6.11 -3.00
CA SER A 24 16.89 5.05 -3.96
C SER A 24 15.59 4.38 -3.54
N ALA A 25 14.54 4.53 -4.36
CA ALA A 25 13.31 3.78 -4.20
C ALA A 25 13.64 2.30 -4.42
N GLN A 26 13.60 1.50 -3.36
CA GLN A 26 13.90 0.07 -3.46
C GLN A 26 12.75 -0.64 -4.17
N THR A 27 13.07 -1.33 -5.25
CA THR A 27 12.09 -2.13 -5.98
C THR A 27 11.72 -3.37 -5.13
N PRO A 28 10.42 -3.61 -4.87
CA PRO A 28 10.01 -4.79 -4.14
C PRO A 28 10.46 -6.08 -4.83
N THR A 29 11.01 -7.01 -4.04
CA THR A 29 11.40 -8.33 -4.53
C THR A 29 10.24 -9.30 -4.35
N ARG A 30 9.85 -9.98 -5.43
CA ARG A 30 8.86 -11.04 -5.35
C ARG A 30 9.46 -12.27 -4.67
N LEU A 31 8.79 -12.74 -3.62
CA LEU A 31 9.19 -13.95 -2.88
C LEU A 31 8.52 -15.21 -3.44
N ASP A 32 7.22 -15.10 -3.75
CA ASP A 32 6.43 -16.26 -4.19
C ASP A 32 5.16 -15.84 -4.95
N GLN A 33 4.47 -16.84 -5.53
CA GLN A 33 3.15 -16.71 -6.16
C GLN A 33 2.28 -17.90 -5.81
N PHE A 34 1.11 -17.61 -5.22
CA PHE A 34 0.10 -18.60 -4.88
C PHE A 34 -1.20 -18.28 -5.63
N GLN A 35 -1.34 -18.84 -6.81
CA GLN A 35 -2.49 -18.61 -7.71
C GLN A 35 -2.74 -17.10 -7.94
N ALA A 36 -3.83 -16.52 -7.41
CA ALA A 36 -4.17 -15.11 -7.60
C ALA A 36 -3.31 -14.15 -6.74
N TRP A 37 -2.51 -14.65 -5.80
CA TRP A 37 -1.79 -13.84 -4.82
C TRP A 37 -0.27 -13.93 -4.97
N GLY A 38 0.37 -12.78 -5.23
CA GLY A 38 1.83 -12.64 -5.16
C GLY A 38 2.28 -12.20 -3.77
N VAL A 39 3.44 -12.70 -3.31
CA VAL A 39 4.07 -12.28 -2.06
C VAL A 39 5.36 -11.54 -2.37
N TYR A 40 5.56 -10.41 -1.72
CA TYR A 40 6.68 -9.51 -1.96
C TYR A 40 7.31 -9.04 -0.65
N LYS A 41 8.58 -8.67 -0.73
CA LYS A 41 9.29 -7.96 0.34
C LYS A 41 9.92 -6.66 -0.20
N TYR A 42 10.08 -5.71 0.68
CA TYR A 42 10.87 -4.49 0.45
C TYR A 42 11.53 -4.06 1.75
N GLU A 43 12.61 -3.29 1.62
CA GLU A 43 13.30 -2.71 2.78
C GLU A 43 12.79 -1.29 3.02
N GLN A 44 12.45 -0.96 4.26
CA GLN A 44 12.03 0.37 4.67
C GLN A 44 12.68 0.74 6.00
N GLY A 45 13.54 1.76 5.99
CA GLY A 45 14.22 2.20 7.20
C GLY A 45 15.09 1.13 7.86
N GLY A 46 15.72 0.24 7.07
CA GLY A 46 16.54 -0.88 7.58
C GLY A 46 15.72 -2.06 8.13
N LYS A 47 14.39 -2.05 7.97
CA LYS A 47 13.52 -3.16 8.32
C LYS A 47 12.91 -3.78 7.08
N THR A 48 12.83 -5.10 7.03
CA THR A 48 12.10 -5.84 5.99
C THR A 48 10.60 -5.75 6.24
N ALA A 49 9.85 -5.31 5.23
CA ALA A 49 8.40 -5.33 5.22
C ALA A 49 7.90 -6.30 4.14
N CYS A 50 6.88 -7.08 4.45
CA CYS A 50 6.29 -8.06 3.55
C CYS A 50 4.82 -7.83 3.35
N TYR A 51 4.36 -8.18 2.13
CA TYR A 51 2.94 -8.07 1.79
C TYR A 51 2.54 -9.10 0.75
N ALA A 52 1.27 -9.49 0.78
CA ALA A 52 0.61 -10.16 -0.32
C ALA A 52 -0.20 -9.16 -1.13
N LEU A 53 -0.31 -9.38 -2.44
CA LEU A 53 -1.18 -8.57 -3.30
C LEU A 53 -1.87 -9.42 -4.36
N SER A 54 -3.05 -8.92 -4.80
CA SER A 54 -3.81 -9.48 -5.91
C SER A 54 -4.41 -8.38 -6.77
N LYS A 55 -4.63 -8.67 -8.05
CA LYS A 55 -5.45 -7.85 -8.96
C LYS A 55 -6.89 -8.36 -9.02
N PRO A 56 -7.87 -7.50 -9.31
CA PRO A 56 -9.24 -7.97 -9.51
C PRO A 56 -9.32 -8.84 -10.77
N ILE A 57 -10.18 -9.86 -10.72
CA ILE A 57 -10.54 -10.71 -11.86
C ILE A 57 -11.71 -10.14 -12.66
N ALA A 58 -12.45 -9.18 -12.09
CA ALA A 58 -13.51 -8.43 -12.75
C ALA A 58 -13.62 -7.02 -12.19
N ALA A 59 -13.96 -6.06 -13.05
CA ALA A 59 -14.19 -4.66 -12.72
C ALA A 59 -15.46 -4.14 -13.41
N GLU A 60 -16.29 -3.44 -12.66
CA GLU A 60 -17.56 -2.85 -13.12
C GLU A 60 -17.63 -1.37 -12.71
N PRO A 61 -18.32 -0.52 -13.53
CA PRO A 61 -18.88 -0.78 -14.85
C PRO A 61 -17.79 -0.85 -15.93
N ARG A 62 -17.95 -1.72 -16.95
CA ARG A 62 -16.94 -1.92 -18.02
C ARG A 62 -16.72 -0.70 -18.91
N SER A 63 -17.59 0.30 -18.83
CA SER A 63 -17.56 1.51 -19.65
C SER A 63 -16.58 2.57 -19.18
N VAL A 64 -15.90 2.38 -18.04
CA VAL A 64 -14.96 3.35 -17.48
C VAL A 64 -13.54 2.81 -17.41
N ASN A 65 -12.56 3.73 -17.44
CA ASN A 65 -11.17 3.37 -17.17
C ASN A 65 -10.96 3.25 -15.66
N HIS A 66 -10.60 2.06 -15.19
CA HIS A 66 -10.39 1.75 -13.79
C HIS A 66 -8.96 2.02 -13.32
N GLY A 67 -7.99 2.19 -14.23
CA GLY A 67 -6.58 2.18 -13.88
C GLY A 67 -6.14 0.84 -13.26
N ASP A 68 -5.01 0.85 -12.55
CA ASP A 68 -4.51 -0.33 -11.85
C ASP A 68 -5.08 -0.41 -10.43
N ASN A 69 -5.85 -1.47 -10.18
CA ASN A 69 -6.47 -1.74 -8.88
C ASN A 69 -5.81 -2.95 -8.22
N TRP A 70 -5.58 -2.84 -6.92
CA TRP A 70 -4.89 -3.85 -6.14
C TRP A 70 -5.57 -4.04 -4.80
N PHE A 71 -5.49 -5.25 -4.27
CA PHE A 71 -5.76 -5.53 -2.86
C PHE A 71 -4.47 -6.01 -2.22
N PHE A 72 -4.05 -5.34 -1.15
CA PHE A 72 -2.86 -5.67 -0.38
C PHE A 72 -3.23 -6.23 0.98
N VAL A 73 -2.36 -7.06 1.52
CA VAL A 73 -2.35 -7.42 2.93
C VAL A 73 -0.90 -7.36 3.42
N TYR A 74 -0.61 -6.38 4.26
CA TYR A 74 0.72 -6.12 4.79
C TYR A 74 0.94 -6.81 6.14
N LYS A 75 2.19 -7.21 6.42
CA LYS A 75 2.65 -7.44 7.77
C LYS A 75 3.29 -6.16 8.30
N ARG A 76 2.77 -5.63 9.38
CA ARG A 76 3.40 -4.50 10.07
C ARG A 76 4.65 -4.98 10.83
N PRO A 77 5.81 -4.32 10.68
CA PRO A 77 7.05 -4.73 11.35
C PRO A 77 6.97 -4.75 12.87
N ASP A 78 6.13 -3.90 13.45
CA ASP A 78 6.04 -3.67 14.90
C ASP A 78 4.82 -4.36 15.55
N ALA A 79 4.01 -5.08 14.78
CA ALA A 79 2.85 -5.79 15.30
C ALA A 79 3.10 -7.30 15.32
N ALA A 80 2.85 -7.95 16.45
CA ALA A 80 3.14 -9.38 16.65
C ALA A 80 2.42 -10.27 15.63
N VAL A 81 1.25 -9.92 15.10
CA VAL A 81 0.48 -10.73 14.12
C VAL A 81 -0.52 -9.89 13.29
N ASN A 82 -0.38 -8.60 13.13
CA ASN A 82 -1.39 -7.85 12.41
C ASN A 82 -1.11 -7.87 10.91
N LEU A 83 -2.02 -8.50 10.17
CA LEU A 83 -2.07 -8.50 8.72
C LEU A 83 -3.07 -7.42 8.30
N GLU A 84 -2.55 -6.24 7.93
CA GLU A 84 -3.33 -5.06 7.60
C GLU A 84 -3.81 -5.09 6.15
N PRO A 85 -5.12 -5.15 5.88
CA PRO A 85 -5.66 -5.09 4.54
C PRO A 85 -5.76 -3.65 4.02
N GLU A 86 -5.43 -3.46 2.74
CA GLU A 86 -5.57 -2.19 2.00
C GLU A 86 -6.22 -2.44 0.65
N VAL A 87 -7.21 -1.62 0.31
CA VAL A 87 -7.69 -1.44 -1.06
C VAL A 87 -6.89 -0.32 -1.70
N ARG A 88 -6.28 -0.53 -2.87
CA ARG A 88 -5.65 0.51 -3.66
C ARG A 88 -6.32 0.60 -5.02
N ALA A 89 -6.99 1.74 -5.28
CA ALA A 89 -7.66 2.01 -6.54
C ALA A 89 -6.73 2.71 -7.54
N GLY A 90 -6.97 2.51 -8.82
CA GLY A 90 -6.30 3.23 -9.90
C GLY A 90 -6.80 4.67 -10.12
N TYR A 91 -7.55 5.21 -9.16
CA TYR A 91 -8.15 6.56 -9.18
C TYR A 91 -8.37 7.06 -7.76
N ASN A 92 -8.57 8.39 -7.60
CA ASN A 92 -8.88 8.96 -6.30
C ASN A 92 -10.29 8.54 -5.84
N LEU A 93 -10.36 7.98 -4.64
CA LEU A 93 -11.60 7.64 -3.95
C LEU A 93 -12.32 8.91 -3.47
N LYS A 94 -13.62 8.83 -3.29
CA LYS A 94 -14.42 9.94 -2.78
C LYS A 94 -14.20 10.08 -1.27
N ALA A 95 -13.67 11.21 -0.84
CA ALA A 95 -13.51 11.52 0.58
C ALA A 95 -14.86 11.48 1.30
N GLY A 96 -14.87 10.93 2.52
CA GLY A 96 -16.08 10.76 3.32
C GLY A 96 -17.07 9.71 2.81
N SER A 97 -16.77 9.00 1.70
CA SER A 97 -17.50 7.78 1.34
C SER A 97 -16.98 6.60 2.17
N GLN A 98 -17.63 5.47 2.03
CA GLN A 98 -17.16 4.22 2.61
C GLN A 98 -16.84 3.24 1.50
N VAL A 99 -15.71 2.55 1.61
CA VAL A 99 -15.39 1.41 0.75
C VAL A 99 -15.83 0.15 1.50
N GLU A 100 -16.59 -0.70 0.83
CA GLU A 100 -17.08 -1.95 1.41
C GLU A 100 -16.34 -3.13 0.80
N VAL A 101 -15.80 -3.98 1.65
CA VAL A 101 -15.12 -5.21 1.27
C VAL A 101 -15.92 -6.39 1.80
N THR A 102 -16.53 -7.15 0.91
CA THR A 102 -17.39 -8.29 1.26
C THR A 102 -16.67 -9.58 0.91
N VAL A 103 -16.56 -10.49 1.88
CA VAL A 103 -16.08 -11.86 1.71
C VAL A 103 -17.24 -12.78 2.04
N ASP A 104 -17.74 -13.48 1.03
CA ASP A 104 -18.97 -14.29 1.12
C ASP A 104 -20.15 -13.48 1.69
N ASP A 105 -20.58 -13.72 2.94
CA ASP A 105 -21.67 -13.03 3.63
C ASP A 105 -21.21 -11.92 4.61
N LYS A 106 -19.88 -11.73 4.78
CA LYS A 106 -19.31 -10.76 5.73
C LYS A 106 -18.82 -9.50 5.02
N THR A 107 -19.31 -8.36 5.47
CA THR A 107 -18.89 -7.03 4.96
C THR A 107 -18.05 -6.29 5.99
N PHE A 108 -16.90 -5.79 5.55
CA PHE A 108 -15.97 -4.97 6.31
C PHE A 108 -15.91 -3.57 5.70
N LYS A 109 -15.79 -2.56 6.55
CA LYS A 109 -15.77 -1.15 6.16
C LYS A 109 -14.35 -0.63 6.13
N PHE A 110 -14.04 0.15 5.09
CA PHE A 110 -12.74 0.77 4.88
C PHE A 110 -12.92 2.26 4.63
N ASP A 111 -12.07 3.08 5.24
CA ASP A 111 -12.08 4.52 5.11
C ASP A 111 -11.10 4.96 4.00
N PRO A 112 -11.58 5.71 3.01
CA PRO A 112 -10.76 6.13 1.88
C PRO A 112 -9.83 7.28 2.25
N SER A 113 -8.60 7.21 1.74
CA SER A 113 -7.59 8.27 1.75
C SER A 113 -6.90 8.29 0.39
N ASP A 114 -7.14 9.33 -0.42
CA ASP A 114 -6.66 9.46 -1.80
C ASP A 114 -7.02 8.25 -2.67
N VAL A 115 -6.04 7.45 -3.06
CA VAL A 115 -6.22 6.23 -3.87
C VAL A 115 -6.33 4.96 -3.03
N SER A 116 -6.10 5.04 -1.72
CA SER A 116 -6.10 3.91 -0.80
C SER A 116 -7.31 3.93 0.12
N ALA A 117 -7.74 2.77 0.59
CA ALA A 117 -8.68 2.65 1.70
C ALA A 117 -8.18 1.60 2.70
N TRP A 118 -8.31 1.93 3.98
CA TRP A 118 -7.85 1.13 5.11
C TRP A 118 -9.01 0.72 5.98
N MET A 119 -8.91 -0.42 6.65
CA MET A 119 -9.99 -0.91 7.51
C MET A 119 -10.35 0.12 8.58
N SER A 120 -11.63 0.51 8.66
CA SER A 120 -12.14 1.53 9.59
C SER A 120 -11.99 1.12 11.06
N ASN A 121 -12.03 -0.19 11.34
CA ASN A 121 -11.83 -0.75 12.67
C ASN A 121 -10.75 -1.84 12.62
N ALA A 122 -9.53 -1.49 13.01
CA ALA A 122 -8.41 -2.42 13.03
C ALA A 122 -8.63 -3.67 13.92
N ALA A 123 -9.52 -3.60 14.91
CA ALA A 123 -9.87 -4.77 15.73
C ALA A 123 -10.55 -5.89 14.91
N GLN A 124 -11.08 -5.58 13.72
CA GLN A 124 -11.69 -6.56 12.81
C GLN A 124 -10.69 -7.20 11.84
N GLU A 125 -9.43 -6.77 11.80
CA GLU A 125 -8.41 -7.37 10.92
C GLU A 125 -8.28 -8.90 11.08
N PRO A 126 -8.24 -9.47 12.29
CA PRO A 126 -8.19 -10.93 12.46
C PRO A 126 -9.44 -11.63 11.91
N GLU A 127 -10.62 -11.01 12.05
CA GLU A 127 -11.87 -11.55 11.50
C GLU A 127 -11.86 -11.51 9.97
N PHE A 128 -11.41 -10.39 9.37
CA PHE A 128 -11.22 -10.28 7.92
C PHE A 128 -10.28 -11.37 7.39
N VAL A 129 -9.09 -11.52 8.01
CA VAL A 129 -8.10 -12.54 7.62
C VAL A 129 -8.69 -13.94 7.71
N ALA A 130 -9.46 -14.23 8.76
CA ALA A 130 -10.13 -15.53 8.93
C ALA A 130 -11.21 -15.75 7.87
N ALA A 131 -11.99 -14.72 7.50
CA ALA A 131 -12.98 -14.79 6.44
C ALA A 131 -12.30 -15.02 5.07
N ALA A 132 -11.27 -14.21 4.75
CA ALA A 132 -10.53 -14.30 3.50
C ALA A 132 -9.89 -15.69 3.28
N LYS A 133 -9.33 -16.31 4.33
CA LYS A 133 -8.76 -17.66 4.26
C LYS A 133 -9.79 -18.76 3.94
N ARG A 134 -11.06 -18.57 4.26
CA ARG A 134 -12.15 -19.53 4.02
C ARG A 134 -12.95 -19.23 2.77
N GLY A 135 -12.97 -17.94 2.35
CA GLY A 135 -13.76 -17.46 1.23
C GLY A 135 -13.23 -17.90 -0.13
N ARG A 136 -14.05 -17.77 -1.14
CA ARG A 136 -13.69 -18.03 -2.55
C ARG A 136 -13.42 -16.75 -3.31
N ASN A 137 -14.25 -15.75 -3.09
CA ASN A 137 -14.17 -14.45 -3.73
C ASN A 137 -14.34 -13.34 -2.70
N MET A 138 -13.79 -12.20 -3.04
CA MET A 138 -13.94 -10.95 -2.30
C MET A 138 -14.44 -9.88 -3.26
N VAL A 139 -15.45 -9.13 -2.86
CA VAL A 139 -16.02 -8.02 -3.64
C VAL A 139 -15.68 -6.71 -2.94
N VAL A 140 -15.13 -5.75 -3.68
CA VAL A 140 -14.85 -4.39 -3.23
C VAL A 140 -15.78 -3.43 -3.94
N ASN A 141 -16.63 -2.71 -3.19
CA ASN A 141 -17.46 -1.62 -3.69
C ASN A 141 -16.85 -0.29 -3.24
N ALA A 142 -16.65 0.62 -4.19
CA ALA A 142 -16.05 1.91 -3.94
C ALA A 142 -16.72 3.01 -4.77
N THR A 143 -16.55 4.26 -4.34
CA THR A 143 -17.01 5.43 -5.11
C THR A 143 -15.80 6.29 -5.46
N SER A 144 -15.64 6.62 -6.74
CA SER A 144 -14.58 7.53 -7.19
C SER A 144 -14.85 8.97 -6.75
N LYS A 145 -13.83 9.82 -6.71
CA LYS A 145 -13.96 11.27 -6.46
C LYS A 145 -14.97 11.93 -7.41
N ARG A 146 -15.16 11.38 -8.63
CA ARG A 146 -16.12 11.87 -9.62
C ARG A 146 -17.56 11.37 -9.35
N GLY A 147 -17.77 10.53 -8.35
CA GLY A 147 -19.09 9.97 -8.03
C GLY A 147 -19.43 8.67 -8.75
N THR A 148 -18.51 8.09 -9.51
CA THR A 148 -18.75 6.79 -10.16
C THR A 148 -18.64 5.66 -9.12
N ASN A 149 -19.71 4.86 -9.00
CA ASN A 149 -19.68 3.63 -8.22
C ASN A 149 -18.97 2.54 -9.02
N THR A 150 -18.04 1.86 -8.37
CA THR A 150 -17.24 0.79 -8.96
C THR A 150 -17.32 -0.46 -8.11
N LYS A 151 -17.19 -1.61 -8.76
CA LYS A 151 -17.18 -2.91 -8.10
C LYS A 151 -16.06 -3.77 -8.67
N TYR A 152 -15.26 -4.34 -7.79
CA TYR A 152 -14.15 -5.21 -8.13
C TYR A 152 -14.33 -6.57 -7.48
N THR A 153 -14.13 -7.63 -8.26
CA THR A 153 -14.12 -8.99 -7.73
C THR A 153 -12.69 -9.51 -7.72
N TYR A 154 -12.25 -10.00 -6.58
CA TYR A 154 -10.95 -10.63 -6.38
C TYR A 154 -11.11 -12.11 -6.08
N SER A 155 -10.27 -12.95 -6.66
CA SER A 155 -10.18 -14.36 -6.28
C SER A 155 -9.40 -14.50 -4.98
N LEU A 156 -9.93 -15.28 -4.03
CA LEU A 156 -9.23 -15.62 -2.79
C LEU A 156 -8.43 -16.93 -2.90
N MET A 157 -8.37 -17.52 -4.10
CA MET A 157 -7.58 -18.73 -4.34
C MET A 157 -6.09 -18.44 -4.13
N GLY A 158 -5.46 -19.18 -3.21
CA GLY A 158 -4.06 -19.02 -2.85
C GLY A 158 -3.79 -18.09 -1.66
N ILE A 159 -4.78 -17.30 -1.21
CA ILE A 159 -4.60 -16.31 -0.13
C ILE A 159 -4.06 -16.94 1.16
N THR A 160 -4.54 -18.11 1.55
CA THR A 160 -4.11 -18.77 2.79
C THR A 160 -2.61 -19.00 2.79
N LYS A 161 -2.03 -19.54 1.70
CA LYS A 161 -0.59 -19.75 1.56
C LYS A 161 0.19 -18.43 1.50
N ALA A 162 -0.37 -17.44 0.79
CA ALA A 162 0.23 -16.11 0.68
C ALA A 162 0.32 -15.42 2.05
N LEU A 163 -0.75 -15.43 2.85
CA LEU A 163 -0.75 -14.82 4.18
C LEU A 163 0.13 -15.58 5.18
N THR A 164 0.24 -16.91 5.07
CA THR A 164 1.22 -17.67 5.85
C THR A 164 2.63 -17.21 5.52
N LYS A 165 2.96 -17.08 4.23
CA LYS A 165 4.29 -16.63 3.78
C LYS A 165 4.60 -15.20 4.23
N VAL A 166 3.62 -14.29 4.18
CA VAL A 166 3.76 -12.91 4.70
C VAL A 166 4.00 -12.92 6.22
N ALA A 167 3.32 -13.78 6.98
CA ALA A 167 3.46 -13.87 8.43
C ALA A 167 4.85 -14.38 8.87
N GLU A 168 5.51 -15.23 8.06
CA GLU A 168 6.86 -15.76 8.29
C GLU A 168 7.97 -14.73 8.02
N CYS A 169 7.65 -13.63 7.37
CA CYS A 169 8.58 -12.56 7.05
C CYS A 169 8.83 -11.64 8.27
#